data_a7585f019af4c0977ca426e309740597
#
_entry.id   a7585f019af4c0977ca426e309740597
#
_cell.length_a   1.000
_cell.length_b   1.000
_cell.length_c   1.000
_cell.angle_alpha   90.00
_cell.angle_beta   90.00
_cell.angle_gamma   90.00
#
_symmetry.space_group_name_H-M   'P 1'
#
loop_
_entity.id
_entity.type
_entity.pdbx_description
1 polymer ?
#
loop_
_entity_poly.entity_id
_entity_poly.type
_entity_poly.pdbx_seq_one_letter_code
_entity_poly.pdbx_strand_id
1 'polypeptide(L)'
;MDKIIVQGGNTRLSGEVVIEGAKNAVLPLLAATILASEGQTTLTNVPILSDVYTMNNVVRGLDIAVDFDEENNTVVVDTSGEILDQAPYEYVSKMRASIVVLGPILARNGHAKVSMPGGCTIGSRPIDLHLKGLEAMGAKITQVGGDITATADKLKGATIYMDFPSVGATQNLMMAATLADGVTTIENAAREPEIVDLALLLNEMGADVKGAGTETLVIKGVKSLHGTQHAVVQDRIEAGTFMVAAAMTSGDILIKDAIWEHNRPLISKLLEMGVDVKEEEGGIRVTSDVSKLKPVTVKTLPHPGFPTDMQAQFTALMAVVKGESTMIETVFENRFQHLEEMRRMGLHSEILRDTAMIHGGLPLQGAQVMSTDLRASAALILTGMVAEGTTTVGKLTHLDRGYYQFHEKLAKLGANISRVSEG
;
A
#
# COMPACT_ATOMS: atom_id res chain seq x y z
N MET A 1 -14.27 20.58 -7.13
CA MET A 1 -13.64 19.32 -6.62
C MET A 1 -14.14 18.14 -7.43
N ASP A 2 -13.26 17.19 -7.70
CA ASP A 2 -13.64 16.01 -8.47
C ASP A 2 -14.52 15.06 -7.67
N LYS A 3 -15.47 14.44 -8.38
CA LYS A 3 -16.35 13.40 -7.85
C LYS A 3 -16.43 12.25 -8.84
N ILE A 4 -16.66 11.05 -8.35
CA ILE A 4 -17.03 9.91 -9.18
C ILE A 4 -18.53 9.69 -9.09
N ILE A 5 -19.16 9.53 -10.25
CA ILE A 5 -20.58 9.23 -10.38
C ILE A 5 -20.72 7.83 -10.95
N VAL A 6 -21.44 6.98 -10.24
CA VAL A 6 -21.68 5.58 -10.62
C VAL A 6 -23.18 5.39 -10.79
N GLN A 7 -23.59 4.91 -11.98
CA GLN A 7 -24.94 4.41 -12.23
C GLN A 7 -24.94 2.91 -12.01
N GLY A 8 -25.52 2.47 -10.89
CA GLY A 8 -25.46 1.07 -10.46
C GLY A 8 -26.71 0.28 -10.80
N GLY A 9 -26.80 -0.91 -10.21
CA GLY A 9 -27.93 -1.82 -10.30
C GLY A 9 -27.55 -3.11 -11.01
N ASN A 10 -27.41 -3.09 -12.32
CA ASN A 10 -27.20 -4.28 -13.14
C ASN A 10 -25.77 -4.39 -13.70
N THR A 11 -24.80 -3.82 -13.02
CA THR A 11 -23.41 -3.89 -13.46
C THR A 11 -22.89 -5.33 -13.40
N ARG A 12 -22.36 -5.80 -14.52
CA ARG A 12 -21.64 -7.06 -14.62
C ARG A 12 -20.32 -6.78 -15.33
N LEU A 13 -19.22 -6.89 -14.61
CA LEU A 13 -17.91 -6.61 -15.19
C LEU A 13 -17.41 -7.79 -16.00
N SER A 14 -16.76 -7.51 -17.13
CA SER A 14 -16.13 -8.52 -17.98
C SER A 14 -14.96 -7.93 -18.76
N GLY A 15 -14.03 -8.78 -19.14
CA GLY A 15 -12.87 -8.38 -19.95
C GLY A 15 -11.55 -8.55 -19.20
N GLU A 16 -10.61 -7.68 -19.51
CA GLU A 16 -9.25 -7.73 -18.99
C GLU A 16 -8.86 -6.40 -18.35
N VAL A 17 -8.08 -6.45 -17.29
CA VAL A 17 -7.49 -5.28 -16.67
C VAL A 17 -6.01 -5.53 -16.39
N VAL A 18 -5.16 -4.54 -16.66
CA VAL A 18 -3.72 -4.59 -16.40
C VAL A 18 -3.43 -3.91 -15.07
N ILE A 19 -2.63 -4.56 -14.23
CA ILE A 19 -2.26 -4.07 -12.91
C ILE A 19 -1.00 -3.23 -12.98
N GLU A 20 -1.02 -2.10 -12.28
CA GLU A 20 0.11 -1.19 -12.15
C GLU A 20 1.18 -1.72 -11.17
N GLY A 21 2.33 -1.07 -11.14
CA GLY A 21 3.31 -1.25 -10.09
C GLY A 21 2.76 -0.89 -8.72
N ALA A 22 3.25 -1.56 -7.68
CA ALA A 22 2.72 -1.43 -6.33
C ALA A 22 3.08 -0.08 -5.68
N LYS A 23 2.07 0.64 -5.23
CA LYS A 23 2.26 1.84 -4.38
C LYS A 23 3.13 1.53 -3.16
N ASN A 24 2.79 0.47 -2.45
CA ASN A 24 3.47 0.09 -1.20
C ASN A 24 4.90 -0.42 -1.43
N ALA A 25 5.28 -0.71 -2.67
CA ALA A 25 6.65 -1.05 -3.05
C ALA A 25 7.43 0.18 -3.53
N VAL A 26 6.86 0.98 -4.42
CA VAL A 26 7.58 2.08 -5.07
C VAL A 26 8.04 3.16 -4.08
N LEU A 27 7.25 3.45 -3.05
CA LEU A 27 7.61 4.48 -2.07
C LEU A 27 8.92 4.13 -1.33
N PRO A 28 9.07 2.94 -0.73
CA PRO A 28 10.36 2.56 -0.14
C PRO A 28 11.48 2.35 -1.17
N LEU A 29 11.18 1.94 -2.41
CA LEU A 29 12.19 1.85 -3.47
C LEU A 29 12.77 3.22 -3.79
N LEU A 30 11.94 4.26 -3.87
CA LEU A 30 12.39 5.64 -4.04
C LEU A 30 13.26 6.10 -2.87
N ALA A 31 12.88 5.77 -1.64
CA ALA A 31 13.70 6.06 -0.47
C ALA A 31 15.07 5.35 -0.53
N ALA A 32 15.10 4.11 -0.99
CA ALA A 32 16.33 3.32 -1.14
C ALA A 32 17.32 3.94 -2.12
N THR A 33 16.85 4.66 -3.13
CA THR A 33 17.74 5.33 -4.10
C THR A 33 18.68 6.34 -3.43
N ILE A 34 18.30 6.88 -2.27
CA ILE A 34 19.11 7.82 -1.49
C ILE A 34 20.45 7.18 -1.07
N LEU A 35 20.49 5.87 -0.92
CA LEU A 35 21.66 5.13 -0.44
C LEU A 35 22.79 5.03 -1.47
N ALA A 36 22.52 5.22 -2.75
CA ALA A 36 23.54 5.12 -3.80
C ALA A 36 24.46 6.34 -3.78
N SER A 37 25.76 6.12 -3.68
CA SER A 37 26.78 7.19 -3.73
C SER A 37 27.34 7.41 -5.14
N GLU A 38 27.06 6.52 -6.08
CA GLU A 38 27.49 6.63 -7.47
C GLU A 38 26.49 5.98 -8.41
N GLY A 39 26.42 6.47 -9.63
CA GLY A 39 25.53 5.97 -10.67
C GLY A 39 24.09 6.46 -10.53
N GLN A 40 23.26 6.07 -11.48
CA GLN A 40 21.83 6.37 -11.51
C GLN A 40 21.02 5.12 -11.18
N THR A 41 19.92 5.29 -10.45
CA THR A 41 18.94 4.23 -10.25
C THR A 41 17.74 4.50 -11.14
N THR A 42 17.39 3.53 -11.97
CA THR A 42 16.22 3.56 -12.84
C THR A 42 15.18 2.59 -12.31
N LEU A 43 14.02 3.11 -11.94
CA LEU A 43 12.86 2.32 -11.53
C LEU A 43 11.86 2.30 -12.68
N THR A 44 11.49 1.10 -13.14
CA THR A 44 10.47 0.90 -14.17
C THR A 44 9.18 0.39 -13.55
N ASN A 45 8.09 0.37 -14.32
CA ASN A 45 6.77 0.00 -13.83
C ASN A 45 6.31 0.86 -12.62
N VAL A 46 6.66 2.13 -12.64
CA VAL A 46 6.28 3.09 -11.60
C VAL A 46 4.85 3.57 -11.84
N PRO A 47 3.94 3.42 -10.88
CA PRO A 47 2.56 3.90 -11.05
C PRO A 47 2.46 5.42 -10.97
N ILE A 48 1.53 6.00 -11.71
CA ILE A 48 1.26 7.44 -11.70
C ILE A 48 0.27 7.74 -10.58
N LEU A 49 0.80 8.02 -9.40
CA LEU A 49 0.02 8.25 -8.17
C LEU A 49 0.47 9.55 -7.50
N SER A 50 -0.45 10.21 -6.80
CA SER A 50 -0.10 11.44 -6.06
C SER A 50 0.97 11.19 -5.00
N ASP A 51 0.97 10.03 -4.35
CA ASP A 51 2.00 9.68 -3.36
C ASP A 51 3.39 9.48 -4.01
N VAL A 52 3.46 9.06 -5.27
CA VAL A 52 4.73 8.96 -6.01
C VAL A 52 5.30 10.34 -6.29
N TYR A 53 4.48 11.29 -6.72
CA TYR A 53 4.92 12.69 -6.89
C TYR A 53 5.40 13.28 -5.57
N THR A 54 4.69 13.02 -4.48
CA THR A 54 5.10 13.48 -3.15
C THR A 54 6.46 12.90 -2.74
N MET A 55 6.67 11.60 -2.91
CA MET A 55 7.97 10.97 -2.58
C MET A 55 9.08 11.49 -3.49
N ASN A 56 8.83 11.66 -4.78
CA ASN A 56 9.80 12.29 -5.69
C ASN A 56 10.22 13.68 -5.19
N ASN A 57 9.27 14.46 -4.69
CA ASN A 57 9.56 15.79 -4.15
C ASN A 57 10.32 15.73 -2.81
N VAL A 58 10.04 14.74 -1.97
CA VAL A 58 10.85 14.50 -0.75
C VAL A 58 12.30 14.22 -1.14
N VAL A 59 12.54 13.36 -2.12
CA VAL A 59 13.87 13.02 -2.60
C VAL A 59 14.55 14.22 -3.25
N ARG A 60 13.84 14.96 -4.12
CA ARG A 60 14.38 16.22 -4.71
C ARG A 60 14.77 17.25 -3.67
N GLY A 61 14.03 17.32 -2.56
CA GLY A 61 14.33 18.24 -1.46
C GLY A 61 15.64 17.94 -0.73
N LEU A 62 16.25 16.79 -0.98
CA LEU A 62 17.58 16.42 -0.50
C LEU A 62 18.71 16.82 -1.48
N ASP A 63 18.39 17.66 -2.45
CA ASP A 63 19.29 18.05 -3.54
C ASP A 63 19.66 16.88 -4.46
N ILE A 64 18.71 16.02 -4.72
CA ILE A 64 18.84 14.84 -5.57
C ILE A 64 18.05 15.06 -6.86
N ALA A 65 18.65 14.75 -8.01
CA ALA A 65 17.99 14.83 -9.29
C ALA A 65 17.04 13.63 -9.47
N VAL A 66 15.76 13.93 -9.72
CA VAL A 66 14.71 12.94 -9.97
C VAL A 66 13.95 13.32 -11.23
N ASP A 67 13.94 12.44 -12.22
CA ASP A 67 13.18 12.60 -13.46
C ASP A 67 12.11 11.52 -13.56
N PHE A 68 10.85 11.92 -13.70
CA PHE A 68 9.73 11.01 -13.86
C PHE A 68 9.19 11.09 -15.30
N ASP A 69 9.48 10.05 -16.08
CA ASP A 69 8.89 9.83 -17.40
C ASP A 69 7.56 9.09 -17.27
N GLU A 70 6.47 9.84 -17.26
CA GLU A 70 5.13 9.27 -17.09
C GLU A 70 4.69 8.41 -18.26
N GLU A 71 5.11 8.72 -19.48
CA GLU A 71 4.74 7.94 -20.67
C GLU A 71 5.29 6.51 -20.59
N ASN A 72 6.48 6.35 -20.03
CA ASN A 72 7.16 5.07 -19.88
C ASN A 72 7.11 4.50 -18.45
N ASN A 73 6.37 5.12 -17.54
CA ASN A 73 6.26 4.69 -16.13
C ASN A 73 7.64 4.48 -15.48
N THR A 74 8.57 5.40 -15.72
CA THR A 74 9.97 5.25 -15.33
C THR A 74 10.45 6.46 -14.54
N VAL A 75 11.11 6.20 -13.41
CA VAL A 75 11.77 7.22 -12.61
C VAL A 75 13.27 6.98 -12.64
N VAL A 76 14.04 8.03 -12.95
CA VAL A 76 15.50 8.00 -12.89
C VAL A 76 15.97 8.91 -11.76
N VAL A 77 16.75 8.36 -10.83
CA VAL A 77 17.26 9.08 -9.66
C VAL A 77 18.79 9.06 -9.69
N ASP A 78 19.39 10.24 -9.63
CA ASP A 78 20.84 10.40 -9.53
C ASP A 78 21.21 10.98 -8.17
N THR A 79 21.76 10.13 -7.31
CA THR A 79 22.17 10.48 -5.95
C THR A 79 23.70 10.55 -5.79
N SER A 80 24.41 10.63 -6.89
CA SER A 80 25.86 10.83 -6.87
C SER A 80 26.19 12.20 -6.25
N GLY A 81 27.25 12.24 -5.45
CA GLY A 81 27.65 13.45 -4.74
C GLY A 81 27.06 13.59 -3.33
N GLU A 82 27.13 14.80 -2.79
CA GLU A 82 26.61 15.09 -1.46
C GLU A 82 25.10 15.32 -1.51
N ILE A 83 24.42 14.89 -0.46
CA ILE A 83 22.99 15.10 -0.28
C ILE A 83 22.73 15.90 1.00
N LEU A 84 21.57 16.58 1.06
CA LEU A 84 21.13 17.24 2.27
C LEU A 84 20.66 16.22 3.31
N ASP A 85 20.67 16.63 4.57
CA ASP A 85 20.32 15.76 5.70
C ASP A 85 18.92 16.02 6.28
N GLN A 86 18.21 17.00 5.74
CA GLN A 86 16.87 17.37 6.19
C GLN A 86 15.86 17.23 5.05
N ALA A 87 14.85 16.36 5.27
CA ALA A 87 13.73 16.23 4.34
C ALA A 87 12.76 17.42 4.49
N PRO A 88 12.25 18.00 3.38
CA PRO A 88 11.39 19.18 3.42
C PRO A 88 10.06 18.91 4.13
N TYR A 89 9.74 19.72 5.14
CA TYR A 89 8.51 19.59 5.93
C TYR A 89 7.25 19.58 5.06
N GLU A 90 7.17 20.46 4.06
CA GLU A 90 5.97 20.59 3.23
C GLU A 90 5.56 19.30 2.48
N TYR A 91 6.52 18.41 2.20
CA TYR A 91 6.26 17.14 1.55
C TYR A 91 6.10 16.00 2.56
N VAL A 92 6.94 15.97 3.58
CA VAL A 92 6.89 14.93 4.63
C VAL A 92 5.57 14.98 5.39
N SER A 93 5.04 16.18 5.66
CA SER A 93 3.76 16.35 6.36
C SER A 93 2.55 15.82 5.61
N LYS A 94 2.64 15.70 4.28
CA LYS A 94 1.53 15.24 3.42
C LYS A 94 1.42 13.73 3.36
N MET A 95 2.48 13.00 3.67
CA MET A 95 2.53 11.56 3.47
C MET A 95 3.31 10.87 4.59
N ARG A 96 2.59 10.04 5.37
CA ARG A 96 3.20 9.32 6.49
C ARG A 96 4.36 8.40 6.08
N ALA A 97 4.27 7.79 4.89
CA ALA A 97 5.30 6.90 4.36
C ALA A 97 6.67 7.59 4.21
N SER A 98 6.72 8.92 4.21
CA SER A 98 7.97 9.69 4.11
C SER A 98 8.94 9.42 5.26
N ILE A 99 8.48 8.88 6.39
CA ILE A 99 9.36 8.50 7.51
C ILE A 99 10.44 7.47 7.10
N VAL A 100 10.21 6.70 6.04
CA VAL A 100 11.18 5.70 5.57
C VAL A 100 12.45 6.31 4.97
N VAL A 101 12.50 7.61 4.75
CA VAL A 101 13.74 8.29 4.32
C VAL A 101 14.71 8.51 5.48
N LEU A 102 14.25 8.38 6.73
CA LEU A 102 15.08 8.61 7.92
C LEU A 102 16.31 7.68 7.95
N GLY A 103 16.09 6.37 7.75
CA GLY A 103 17.16 5.38 7.72
C GLY A 103 18.20 5.63 6.61
N PRO A 104 17.78 5.79 5.37
CA PRO A 104 18.69 6.10 4.27
C PRO A 104 19.51 7.37 4.45
N ILE A 105 18.90 8.46 4.88
CA ILE A 105 19.62 9.73 5.12
C ILE A 105 20.65 9.54 6.24
N LEU A 106 20.23 8.95 7.36
CA LEU A 106 21.11 8.70 8.49
C LEU A 106 22.28 7.77 8.12
N ALA A 107 22.02 6.69 7.40
CA ALA A 107 23.04 5.75 6.98
C ALA A 107 24.09 6.41 6.07
N ARG A 108 23.65 7.31 5.21
CA ARG A 108 24.52 7.96 4.25
C ARG A 108 25.28 9.16 4.83
N ASN A 109 24.63 9.99 5.65
CA ASN A 109 25.20 11.27 6.14
C ASN A 109 25.62 11.22 7.62
N GLY A 110 25.22 10.23 8.38
CA GLY A 110 25.44 10.23 9.84
C GLY A 110 24.56 11.21 10.61
N HIS A 111 23.73 11.97 9.92
CA HIS A 111 22.78 12.92 10.49
C HIS A 111 21.52 12.97 9.61
N ALA A 112 20.36 12.97 10.23
CA ALA A 112 19.08 13.10 9.53
C ALA A 112 18.09 13.88 10.38
N LYS A 113 17.33 14.77 9.74
CA LYS A 113 16.22 15.50 10.37
C LYS A 113 14.97 15.32 9.51
N VAL A 114 13.95 14.73 10.09
CA VAL A 114 12.67 14.44 9.41
C VAL A 114 11.53 14.87 10.33
N SER A 115 10.54 15.55 9.78
CA SER A 115 9.33 15.88 10.54
C SER A 115 8.58 14.63 10.97
N MET A 116 8.00 14.67 12.17
CA MET A 116 7.14 13.59 12.61
C MET A 116 5.93 13.47 11.67
N PRO A 117 5.59 12.24 11.27
CA PRO A 117 4.41 12.05 10.42
C PRO A 117 3.14 12.47 11.17
N GLY A 118 2.21 13.13 10.45
CA GLY A 118 0.93 13.53 10.99
C GLY A 118 0.04 12.35 11.39
N GLY A 119 -1.11 12.65 11.96
CA GLY A 119 -2.12 11.66 12.34
C GLY A 119 -2.63 10.87 11.12
N CYS A 120 -3.22 9.71 11.40
CA CYS A 120 -3.80 8.84 10.38
C CYS A 120 -5.27 8.60 10.68
N THR A 121 -6.12 8.66 9.65
CA THR A 121 -7.57 8.46 9.78
C THR A 121 -7.96 7.03 10.17
N ILE A 122 -7.12 6.05 9.86
CA ILE A 122 -7.40 4.62 10.11
C ILE A 122 -6.87 4.11 11.45
N GLY A 123 -6.18 4.95 12.22
CA GLY A 123 -5.68 4.61 13.55
C GLY A 123 -4.33 5.26 13.87
N SER A 124 -3.89 5.10 15.10
CA SER A 124 -2.54 5.50 15.49
C SER A 124 -1.53 4.58 14.79
N ARG A 125 -0.46 5.19 14.30
CA ARG A 125 0.60 4.45 13.61
C ARG A 125 1.93 4.92 14.19
N PRO A 126 2.25 4.47 15.41
CA PRO A 126 3.44 4.93 16.12
C PRO A 126 4.71 4.56 15.33
N ILE A 127 5.72 5.40 15.44
CA ILE A 127 7.03 5.19 14.80
C ILE A 127 8.06 4.65 15.77
N ASP A 128 7.63 4.22 16.94
CA ASP A 128 8.53 3.79 18.02
C ASP A 128 9.46 2.66 17.61
N LEU A 129 8.96 1.71 16.80
CA LEU A 129 9.78 0.59 16.33
C LEU A 129 10.89 1.04 15.38
N HIS A 130 10.64 2.06 14.55
CA HIS A 130 11.68 2.69 13.72
C HIS A 130 12.79 3.27 14.58
N LEU A 131 12.41 4.08 15.57
CA LEU A 131 13.36 4.80 16.41
C LEU A 131 14.13 3.85 17.34
N LYS A 132 13.44 2.90 17.96
CA LYS A 132 14.04 1.90 18.82
C LYS A 132 15.08 1.05 18.08
N GLY A 133 14.78 0.65 16.86
CA GLY A 133 15.72 -0.10 16.03
C GLY A 133 16.96 0.71 15.65
N LEU A 134 16.79 1.98 15.27
CA LEU A 134 17.92 2.86 14.95
C LEU A 134 18.79 3.14 16.19
N GLU A 135 18.18 3.32 17.36
CA GLU A 135 18.91 3.46 18.62
C GLU A 135 19.71 2.20 18.95
N ALA A 136 19.14 1.01 18.72
CA ALA A 136 19.88 -0.25 18.90
C ALA A 136 21.11 -0.34 17.99
N MET A 137 21.08 0.33 16.81
CA MET A 137 22.19 0.43 15.89
C MET A 137 23.16 1.57 16.22
N GLY A 138 23.00 2.24 17.35
CA GLY A 138 23.88 3.27 17.84
C GLY A 138 23.48 4.71 17.52
N ALA A 139 22.32 4.95 16.96
CA ALA A 139 21.84 6.31 16.70
C ALA A 139 21.38 6.99 17.99
N LYS A 140 21.69 8.31 18.07
CA LYS A 140 21.10 9.18 19.09
C LYS A 140 19.94 9.91 18.46
N ILE A 141 18.77 9.80 19.09
CA ILE A 141 17.53 10.35 18.53
C ILE A 141 16.92 11.33 19.51
N THR A 142 16.55 12.51 19.03
CA THR A 142 15.79 13.53 19.75
C THR A 142 14.52 13.87 19.01
N GLN A 143 13.48 14.22 19.73
CA GLN A 143 12.20 14.66 19.20
C GLN A 143 11.89 16.02 19.79
N VAL A 144 12.02 17.06 19.01
CA VAL A 144 11.83 18.45 19.45
C VAL A 144 11.08 19.25 18.37
N GLY A 145 10.05 19.98 18.76
CA GLY A 145 9.33 20.88 17.86
C GLY A 145 8.63 20.20 16.71
N GLY A 146 8.26 18.92 16.85
CA GLY A 146 7.63 18.12 15.81
C GLY A 146 8.61 17.49 14.82
N ASP A 147 9.91 17.60 15.09
CA ASP A 147 10.97 17.01 14.28
C ASP A 147 11.69 15.88 15.01
N ILE A 148 12.08 14.88 14.23
CA ILE A 148 12.97 13.80 14.64
C ILE A 148 14.36 14.12 14.12
N THR A 149 15.34 14.19 15.01
CA THR A 149 16.75 14.34 14.65
C THR A 149 17.50 13.09 15.10
N ALA A 150 18.16 12.42 14.16
CA ALA A 150 18.96 11.23 14.41
C ALA A 150 20.42 11.50 14.02
N THR A 151 21.36 11.06 14.86
CA THR A 151 22.80 11.19 14.62
C THR A 151 23.52 9.91 14.99
N ALA A 152 24.51 9.55 14.18
CA ALA A 152 25.42 8.45 14.46
C ALA A 152 26.73 8.70 13.73
N ASP A 153 27.87 8.59 14.40
CA ASP A 153 29.17 8.65 13.72
C ASP A 153 29.27 7.53 12.69
N LYS A 154 28.83 6.34 13.07
CA LYS A 154 28.66 5.19 12.20
C LYS A 154 27.61 4.26 12.82
N LEU A 155 26.62 3.87 12.04
CA LEU A 155 25.69 2.84 12.49
C LEU A 155 26.41 1.49 12.60
N LYS A 156 26.02 0.71 13.60
CA LYS A 156 26.61 -0.59 13.89
C LYS A 156 25.56 -1.67 13.81
N GLY A 157 25.93 -2.83 13.31
CA GLY A 157 25.08 -4.01 13.29
C GLY A 157 24.57 -4.33 14.69
N ALA A 158 23.32 -4.75 14.75
CA ALA A 158 22.63 -5.10 15.99
C ALA A 158 21.62 -6.22 15.74
N THR A 159 21.24 -6.91 16.80
CA THR A 159 20.08 -7.81 16.78
C THR A 159 18.87 -7.05 17.29
N ILE A 160 17.86 -6.94 16.44
CA ILE A 160 16.65 -6.16 16.71
C ILE A 160 15.45 -7.10 16.68
N TYR A 161 14.75 -7.22 17.79
CA TYR A 161 13.46 -7.91 17.84
C TYR A 161 12.33 -6.89 17.72
N MET A 162 11.42 -7.14 16.78
CA MET A 162 10.26 -6.28 16.56
C MET A 162 9.06 -6.82 17.34
N ASP A 163 8.50 -6.02 18.23
CA ASP A 163 7.32 -6.40 19.02
C ASP A 163 6.09 -6.65 18.13
N PHE A 164 6.07 -6.00 16.98
CA PHE A 164 5.08 -6.19 15.92
C PHE A 164 5.80 -6.16 14.56
N PRO A 165 5.43 -7.01 13.58
CA PRO A 165 6.08 -7.00 12.26
C PRO A 165 5.67 -5.79 11.42
N SER A 166 6.15 -4.62 11.82
CA SER A 166 5.89 -3.34 11.16
C SER A 166 6.58 -3.29 9.79
N VAL A 167 5.80 -3.03 8.75
CA VAL A 167 6.33 -2.88 7.39
C VAL A 167 7.28 -1.69 7.30
N GLY A 168 6.83 -0.53 7.75
CA GLY A 168 7.64 0.70 7.70
C GLY A 168 8.94 0.59 8.50
N ALA A 169 8.89 0.05 9.73
CA ALA A 169 10.07 -0.13 10.54
C ALA A 169 11.04 -1.14 9.92
N THR A 170 10.54 -2.26 9.40
CA THR A 170 11.37 -3.25 8.69
C THR A 170 12.10 -2.61 7.51
N GLN A 171 11.41 -1.82 6.70
CA GLN A 171 12.00 -1.10 5.56
C GLN A 171 13.08 -0.12 6.00
N ASN A 172 12.78 0.71 6.97
CA ASN A 172 13.69 1.73 7.47
C ASN A 172 14.98 1.12 8.05
N LEU A 173 14.83 0.11 8.87
CA LEU A 173 15.97 -0.59 9.50
C LEU A 173 16.77 -1.40 8.48
N MET A 174 16.12 -2.06 7.54
CA MET A 174 16.79 -2.78 6.46
C MET A 174 17.68 -1.84 5.64
N MET A 175 17.15 -0.68 5.24
CA MET A 175 17.89 0.31 4.47
C MET A 175 19.07 0.89 5.28
N ALA A 176 18.83 1.24 6.55
CA ALA A 176 19.89 1.74 7.42
C ALA A 176 21.02 0.71 7.63
N ALA A 177 20.67 -0.54 7.74
CA ALA A 177 21.63 -1.63 7.99
C ALA A 177 22.55 -1.91 6.79
N THR A 178 22.18 -1.53 5.57
CA THR A 178 23.00 -1.78 4.37
C THR A 178 24.38 -1.15 4.42
N LEU A 179 24.50 -0.01 5.10
CA LEU A 179 25.77 0.74 5.22
C LEU A 179 26.34 0.71 6.65
N ALA A 180 25.75 -0.04 7.56
CA ALA A 180 26.23 -0.16 8.94
C ALA A 180 27.51 -1.02 9.04
N ASP A 181 28.31 -0.79 10.08
CA ASP A 181 29.43 -1.68 10.37
C ASP A 181 28.95 -2.96 11.04
N GLY A 182 29.21 -4.09 10.41
CA GLY A 182 28.85 -5.40 10.95
C GLY A 182 27.55 -5.96 10.39
N VAL A 183 26.95 -6.86 11.14
CA VAL A 183 25.74 -7.60 10.75
C VAL A 183 24.57 -7.18 11.59
N THR A 184 23.45 -6.85 10.93
CA THR A 184 22.17 -6.57 11.58
C THR A 184 21.22 -7.74 11.35
N THR A 185 20.63 -8.23 12.43
CA THR A 185 19.58 -9.26 12.38
C THR A 185 18.27 -8.64 12.86
N ILE A 186 17.25 -8.67 12.01
CA ILE A 186 15.91 -8.20 12.35
C ILE A 186 15.01 -9.43 12.53
N GLU A 187 14.56 -9.65 13.75
CA GLU A 187 13.68 -10.76 14.12
C GLU A 187 12.22 -10.27 14.18
N ASN A 188 11.30 -11.15 13.83
CA ASN A 188 9.88 -10.82 13.67
C ASN A 188 9.66 -9.68 12.68
N ALA A 189 10.39 -9.73 11.58
CA ALA A 189 10.32 -8.76 10.49
C ALA A 189 9.02 -8.90 9.70
N ALA A 190 8.60 -7.81 9.06
CA ALA A 190 7.54 -7.86 8.06
C ALA A 190 7.96 -8.73 6.87
N ARG A 191 6.99 -9.43 6.27
CA ARG A 191 7.23 -10.48 5.25
C ARG A 191 6.53 -10.20 3.92
N GLU A 192 5.91 -9.05 3.78
CA GLU A 192 5.15 -8.66 2.59
C GLU A 192 5.98 -8.75 1.32
N PRO A 193 5.34 -9.01 0.16
CA PRO A 193 6.02 -8.99 -1.14
C PRO A 193 6.81 -7.70 -1.40
N GLU A 194 6.36 -6.57 -0.88
CA GLU A 194 7.02 -5.27 -0.99
C GLU A 194 8.33 -5.20 -0.21
N ILE A 195 8.45 -5.96 0.88
CA ILE A 195 9.71 -6.15 1.61
C ILE A 195 10.71 -6.94 0.76
N VAL A 196 10.24 -7.99 0.10
CA VAL A 196 11.07 -8.79 -0.82
C VAL A 196 11.55 -7.93 -1.98
N ASP A 197 10.68 -7.11 -2.54
CA ASP A 197 11.02 -6.21 -3.65
C ASP A 197 12.09 -5.18 -3.27
N LEU A 198 11.98 -4.60 -2.07
CA LEU A 198 13.00 -3.70 -1.52
C LEU A 198 14.36 -4.41 -1.34
N ALA A 199 14.35 -5.60 -0.80
CA ALA A 199 15.58 -6.39 -0.62
C ALA A 199 16.25 -6.71 -1.96
N LEU A 200 15.46 -7.01 -3.01
CA LEU A 200 15.97 -7.24 -4.36
C LEU A 200 16.67 -5.99 -4.91
N LEU A 201 16.03 -4.81 -4.80
CA LEU A 201 16.65 -3.55 -5.21
C LEU A 201 17.96 -3.30 -4.45
N LEU A 202 17.95 -3.44 -3.14
CA LEU A 202 19.15 -3.20 -2.32
C LEU A 202 20.29 -4.13 -2.72
N ASN A 203 20.02 -5.40 -2.96
CA ASN A 203 21.04 -6.35 -3.41
C ASN A 203 21.57 -6.03 -4.80
N GLU A 204 20.72 -5.56 -5.71
CA GLU A 204 21.12 -5.09 -7.03
C GLU A 204 22.00 -3.82 -6.94
N MET A 205 21.80 -3.01 -5.90
CA MET A 205 22.63 -1.84 -5.60
C MET A 205 23.96 -2.18 -4.93
N GLY A 206 24.20 -3.46 -4.63
CA GLY A 206 25.44 -3.93 -4.00
C GLY A 206 25.35 -4.26 -2.52
N ALA A 207 24.14 -4.22 -1.92
CA ALA A 207 23.93 -4.63 -0.54
C ALA A 207 23.98 -6.16 -0.37
N ASP A 208 24.04 -6.61 0.88
CA ASP A 208 23.97 -8.01 1.26
C ASP A 208 22.81 -8.21 2.25
N VAL A 209 21.62 -8.46 1.70
CA VAL A 209 20.37 -8.67 2.44
C VAL A 209 19.88 -10.10 2.20
N LYS A 210 19.73 -10.87 3.27
CA LYS A 210 19.23 -12.25 3.23
C LYS A 210 18.00 -12.41 4.12
N GLY A 211 17.14 -13.37 3.77
CA GLY A 211 15.97 -13.73 4.55
C GLY A 211 14.72 -12.93 4.26
N ALA A 212 14.70 -12.08 3.23
CA ALA A 212 13.50 -11.33 2.86
C ALA A 212 12.33 -12.27 2.53
N GLY A 213 11.14 -11.96 3.02
CA GLY A 213 9.97 -12.83 2.91
C GLY A 213 9.86 -13.85 4.04
N THR A 214 10.84 -13.93 4.91
CA THR A 214 10.80 -14.70 6.17
C THR A 214 10.72 -13.77 7.37
N GLU A 215 10.52 -14.31 8.55
CA GLU A 215 10.46 -13.52 9.78
C GLU A 215 11.81 -12.99 10.27
N THR A 216 12.93 -13.45 9.67
CA THR A 216 14.27 -13.04 10.07
C THR A 216 15.06 -12.51 8.88
N LEU A 217 15.45 -11.24 8.95
CA LEU A 217 16.33 -10.59 8.00
C LEU A 217 17.74 -10.52 8.56
N VAL A 218 18.72 -10.80 7.71
CA VAL A 218 20.14 -10.68 8.04
C VAL A 218 20.80 -9.77 7.02
N ILE A 219 21.31 -8.63 7.44
CA ILE A 219 21.93 -7.62 6.59
C ILE A 219 23.39 -7.44 7.00
N LYS A 220 24.30 -7.76 6.12
CA LYS A 220 25.71 -7.46 6.30
C LYS A 220 26.04 -6.11 5.67
N GLY A 221 26.51 -5.17 6.48
CA GLY A 221 26.84 -3.82 6.00
C GLY A 221 27.94 -3.87 4.95
N VAL A 222 27.85 -2.94 3.99
CA VAL A 222 28.85 -2.71 2.94
C VAL A 222 29.31 -1.27 2.99
N LYS A 223 30.43 -0.97 2.33
CA LYS A 223 31.02 0.40 2.36
C LYS A 223 30.22 1.41 1.56
N SER A 224 29.66 1.00 0.43
CA SER A 224 28.92 1.88 -0.47
C SER A 224 27.94 1.09 -1.34
N LEU A 225 26.93 1.78 -1.82
CA LEU A 225 25.95 1.27 -2.78
C LEU A 225 26.02 2.12 -4.06
N HIS A 226 25.62 1.51 -5.16
CA HIS A 226 25.60 2.14 -6.48
C HIS A 226 24.23 2.09 -7.11
N GLY A 227 24.01 2.88 -8.17
CA GLY A 227 22.79 2.83 -8.95
C GLY A 227 22.61 1.51 -9.68
N THR A 228 21.36 1.23 -10.03
CA THR A 228 20.95 0.02 -10.76
C THR A 228 19.65 0.27 -11.52
N GLN A 229 19.14 -0.76 -12.16
CA GLN A 229 17.81 -0.75 -12.77
C GLN A 229 16.94 -1.81 -12.10
N HIS A 230 15.71 -1.44 -11.77
CA HIS A 230 14.77 -2.34 -11.08
C HIS A 230 13.34 -2.06 -11.52
N ALA A 231 12.56 -3.13 -11.74
CA ALA A 231 11.15 -3.04 -12.02
C ALA A 231 10.33 -3.17 -10.73
N VAL A 232 9.43 -2.22 -10.48
CA VAL A 232 8.53 -2.26 -9.32
C VAL A 232 7.59 -3.47 -9.45
N VAL A 233 7.44 -4.23 -8.36
CA VAL A 233 6.53 -5.38 -8.32
C VAL A 233 5.09 -4.96 -8.55
N GLN A 234 4.27 -5.84 -9.10
CA GLN A 234 2.86 -5.60 -9.35
C GLN A 234 2.07 -5.36 -8.06
N ASP A 235 1.09 -4.45 -8.13
CA ASP A 235 0.26 -4.09 -6.98
C ASP A 235 -0.75 -5.18 -6.66
N ARG A 236 -0.46 -5.97 -5.64
CA ARG A 236 -1.36 -7.03 -5.16
C ARG A 236 -2.68 -6.50 -4.61
N ILE A 237 -2.71 -5.28 -4.11
CA ILE A 237 -3.93 -4.66 -3.56
C ILE A 237 -4.83 -4.16 -4.69
N GLU A 238 -4.27 -3.55 -5.74
CA GLU A 238 -5.04 -3.24 -6.95
C GLU A 238 -5.60 -4.51 -7.58
N ALA A 239 -4.78 -5.55 -7.74
CA ALA A 239 -5.24 -6.84 -8.25
C ALA A 239 -6.38 -7.41 -7.41
N GLY A 240 -6.23 -7.42 -6.09
CA GLY A 240 -7.26 -7.88 -5.16
C GLY A 240 -8.55 -7.06 -5.23
N THR A 241 -8.43 -5.74 -5.42
CA THR A 241 -9.58 -4.86 -5.60
C THR A 241 -10.40 -5.24 -6.84
N PHE A 242 -9.74 -5.55 -7.96
CA PHE A 242 -10.43 -6.03 -9.17
C PHE A 242 -10.97 -7.46 -9.03
N MET A 243 -10.31 -8.32 -8.25
CA MET A 243 -10.88 -9.64 -7.92
C MET A 243 -12.19 -9.50 -7.17
N VAL A 244 -12.25 -8.62 -6.19
CA VAL A 244 -13.47 -8.31 -5.43
C VAL A 244 -14.53 -7.69 -6.35
N ALA A 245 -14.13 -6.78 -7.23
CA ALA A 245 -15.05 -6.17 -8.20
C ALA A 245 -15.73 -7.23 -9.10
N ALA A 246 -14.97 -8.19 -9.59
CA ALA A 246 -15.52 -9.32 -10.36
C ALA A 246 -16.47 -10.16 -9.50
N ALA A 247 -16.05 -10.49 -8.28
CA ALA A 247 -16.84 -11.33 -7.37
C ALA A 247 -18.21 -10.71 -7.06
N MET A 248 -18.25 -9.41 -6.75
CA MET A 248 -19.48 -8.75 -6.30
C MET A 248 -20.42 -8.34 -7.43
N THR A 249 -19.98 -8.37 -8.69
CA THR A 249 -20.79 -8.00 -9.87
C THR A 249 -21.20 -9.20 -10.72
N SER A 250 -21.07 -10.42 -10.23
CA SER A 250 -21.23 -11.64 -11.02
C SER A 250 -20.41 -11.60 -12.32
N GLY A 251 -19.20 -11.09 -12.22
CA GLY A 251 -18.33 -10.76 -13.35
C GLY A 251 -17.46 -11.92 -13.81
N ASP A 252 -16.71 -11.64 -14.87
CA ASP A 252 -15.72 -12.53 -15.46
C ASP A 252 -14.55 -11.69 -15.97
N ILE A 253 -13.48 -11.58 -15.18
CA ILE A 253 -12.35 -10.70 -15.43
C ILE A 253 -11.05 -11.50 -15.43
N LEU A 254 -10.20 -11.24 -16.43
CA LEU A 254 -8.78 -11.61 -16.39
C LEU A 254 -7.98 -10.42 -15.86
N ILE A 255 -7.33 -10.63 -14.71
CA ILE A 255 -6.47 -9.61 -14.08
C ILE A 255 -5.05 -9.90 -14.52
N LYS A 256 -4.58 -9.13 -15.52
CA LYS A 256 -3.27 -9.31 -16.11
C LYS A 256 -2.17 -8.88 -15.15
N ASP A 257 -1.08 -9.62 -15.17
CA ASP A 257 0.13 -9.40 -14.38
C ASP A 257 -0.07 -9.61 -12.87
N ALA A 258 -1.27 -9.99 -12.42
CA ALA A 258 -1.49 -10.38 -11.04
C ALA A 258 -0.71 -11.66 -10.68
N ILE A 259 -0.16 -11.69 -9.47
CA ILE A 259 0.70 -12.78 -9.00
C ILE A 259 -0.07 -13.59 -7.95
N TRP A 260 -0.29 -14.86 -8.22
CA TRP A 260 -1.07 -15.76 -7.36
C TRP A 260 -0.55 -15.80 -5.92
N GLU A 261 0.75 -16.01 -5.76
CA GLU A 261 1.38 -16.13 -4.44
C GLU A 261 1.22 -14.87 -3.59
N HIS A 262 1.22 -13.68 -4.21
CA HIS A 262 1.03 -12.41 -3.50
C HIS A 262 -0.41 -12.20 -3.02
N ASN A 263 -1.38 -12.86 -3.66
CA ASN A 263 -2.80 -12.72 -3.37
C ASN A 263 -3.40 -13.95 -2.66
N ARG A 264 -2.59 -14.92 -2.28
CA ARG A 264 -3.04 -16.19 -1.72
C ARG A 264 -4.04 -16.05 -0.56
N PRO A 265 -3.84 -15.19 0.45
CA PRO A 265 -4.80 -15.06 1.55
C PRO A 265 -6.17 -14.54 1.10
N LEU A 266 -6.19 -13.58 0.17
CA LEU A 266 -7.43 -13.07 -0.42
C LEU A 266 -8.12 -14.16 -1.27
N ILE A 267 -7.37 -14.81 -2.14
CA ILE A 267 -7.88 -15.86 -3.02
C ILE A 267 -8.51 -17.00 -2.19
N SER A 268 -7.86 -17.38 -1.09
CA SER A 268 -8.38 -18.40 -0.17
C SER A 268 -9.79 -18.05 0.33
N LYS A 269 -10.02 -16.80 0.72
CA LYS A 269 -11.33 -16.34 1.17
C LYS A 269 -12.36 -16.26 0.04
N LEU A 270 -11.95 -15.83 -1.14
CA LEU A 270 -12.82 -15.82 -2.32
C LEU A 270 -13.27 -17.24 -2.69
N LEU A 271 -12.35 -18.20 -2.70
CA LEU A 271 -12.66 -19.62 -2.95
C LEU A 271 -13.61 -20.20 -1.89
N GLU A 272 -13.39 -19.87 -0.61
CA GLU A 272 -14.26 -20.29 0.51
C GLU A 272 -15.68 -19.77 0.33
N MET A 273 -15.85 -18.57 -0.22
CA MET A 273 -17.17 -18.01 -0.51
C MET A 273 -17.86 -18.65 -1.72
N GLY A 274 -17.12 -19.33 -2.59
CA GLY A 274 -17.64 -19.92 -3.81
C GLY A 274 -17.32 -19.15 -5.09
N VAL A 275 -16.42 -18.18 -5.03
CA VAL A 275 -15.90 -17.48 -6.22
C VAL A 275 -14.95 -18.41 -6.96
N ASP A 276 -15.03 -18.47 -8.28
CA ASP A 276 -14.08 -19.21 -9.11
C ASP A 276 -12.87 -18.34 -9.40
N VAL A 277 -11.70 -18.76 -8.92
CA VAL A 277 -10.43 -18.04 -9.10
C VAL A 277 -9.42 -19.03 -9.65
N LYS A 278 -8.84 -18.73 -10.81
CA LYS A 278 -7.87 -19.60 -11.50
C LYS A 278 -6.67 -18.80 -11.96
N GLU A 279 -5.48 -19.41 -11.82
CA GLU A 279 -4.29 -18.91 -12.47
C GLU A 279 -4.36 -19.27 -13.96
N GLU A 280 -4.13 -18.27 -14.81
CA GLU A 280 -4.05 -18.43 -16.26
C GLU A 280 -2.75 -17.81 -16.77
N GLU A 281 -2.42 -18.11 -18.03
CA GLU A 281 -1.28 -17.46 -18.66
C GLU A 281 -1.46 -15.93 -18.64
N GLY A 282 -0.52 -15.24 -18.02
CA GLY A 282 -0.51 -13.77 -17.93
C GLY A 282 -1.31 -13.18 -16.78
N GLY A 283 -1.90 -13.97 -15.89
CA GLY A 283 -2.60 -13.41 -14.74
C GLY A 283 -3.52 -14.35 -13.99
N ILE A 284 -4.57 -13.76 -13.42
CA ILE A 284 -5.57 -14.46 -12.61
C ILE A 284 -6.96 -14.17 -13.16
N ARG A 285 -7.73 -15.23 -13.43
CA ARG A 285 -9.12 -15.11 -13.86
C ARG A 285 -10.06 -15.29 -12.69
N VAL A 286 -11.00 -14.38 -12.55
CA VAL A 286 -12.05 -14.42 -11.53
C VAL A 286 -13.41 -14.44 -12.21
N THR A 287 -14.21 -15.47 -11.91
CA THR A 287 -15.57 -15.64 -12.40
C THR A 287 -16.51 -15.86 -11.22
N SER A 288 -17.63 -15.19 -11.19
CA SER A 288 -18.55 -15.24 -10.05
C SER A 288 -20.01 -15.25 -10.46
N ASP A 289 -20.81 -15.84 -9.58
CA ASP A 289 -22.26 -15.68 -9.53
C ASP A 289 -22.63 -15.34 -8.07
N VAL A 290 -22.91 -14.09 -7.82
CA VAL A 290 -23.19 -13.56 -6.46
C VAL A 290 -24.30 -14.36 -5.78
N SER A 291 -25.32 -14.83 -6.52
CA SER A 291 -26.45 -15.57 -5.95
C SER A 291 -26.04 -16.89 -5.30
N LYS A 292 -24.86 -17.41 -5.64
CA LYS A 292 -24.33 -18.68 -5.13
C LYS A 292 -23.27 -18.50 -4.06
N LEU A 293 -22.86 -17.27 -3.76
CA LEU A 293 -21.81 -17.00 -2.76
C LEU A 293 -22.35 -17.19 -1.33
N LYS A 294 -21.46 -17.61 -0.46
CA LYS A 294 -21.73 -17.86 0.96
C LYS A 294 -21.04 -16.80 1.82
N PRO A 295 -21.64 -16.44 2.97
CA PRO A 295 -20.98 -15.56 3.93
C PRO A 295 -19.70 -16.20 4.50
N VAL A 296 -18.81 -15.36 5.00
CA VAL A 296 -17.48 -15.76 5.46
C VAL A 296 -17.05 -14.93 6.66
N THR A 297 -16.14 -15.49 7.47
CA THR A 297 -15.43 -14.76 8.51
C THR A 297 -14.00 -14.50 8.06
N VAL A 298 -13.60 -13.23 8.12
CA VAL A 298 -12.26 -12.77 7.74
C VAL A 298 -11.62 -12.03 8.90
N LYS A 299 -10.35 -12.31 9.14
CA LYS A 299 -9.53 -11.62 10.14
C LYS A 299 -8.29 -11.07 9.45
N THR A 300 -8.07 -9.75 9.53
CA THR A 300 -6.85 -9.14 9.02
C THR A 300 -5.69 -9.50 9.92
N LEU A 301 -4.54 -9.79 9.33
CA LEU A 301 -3.30 -10.13 10.02
C LEU A 301 -2.12 -9.64 9.19
N PRO A 302 -0.95 -9.44 9.81
CA PRO A 302 0.28 -9.23 9.07
C PRO A 302 0.51 -10.35 8.05
N HIS A 303 1.14 -10.02 6.91
CA HIS A 303 1.41 -11.01 5.86
C HIS A 303 2.18 -12.24 6.44
N PRO A 304 1.82 -13.48 6.11
CA PRO A 304 0.92 -13.91 5.03
C PRO A 304 -0.57 -14.06 5.40
N GLY A 305 -1.03 -13.35 6.41
CA GLY A 305 -2.46 -13.28 6.70
C GLY A 305 -3.23 -12.37 5.73
N PHE A 306 -4.56 -12.28 5.92
CA PHE A 306 -5.40 -11.43 5.08
C PHE A 306 -5.00 -9.95 5.23
N PRO A 307 -4.70 -9.24 4.13
CA PRO A 307 -4.17 -7.89 4.20
C PRO A 307 -5.23 -6.87 4.64
N THR A 308 -4.86 -6.03 5.62
CA THR A 308 -5.74 -4.94 6.07
C THR A 308 -6.09 -3.97 4.93
N ASP A 309 -5.23 -3.82 3.93
CA ASP A 309 -5.49 -2.98 2.76
C ASP A 309 -6.58 -3.53 1.82
N MET A 310 -7.05 -4.74 2.05
CA MET A 310 -8.21 -5.34 1.36
C MET A 310 -9.46 -5.39 2.22
N GLN A 311 -9.41 -4.94 3.47
CA GLN A 311 -10.54 -5.03 4.38
C GLN A 311 -11.78 -4.28 3.87
N ALA A 312 -11.63 -3.03 3.46
CA ALA A 312 -12.75 -2.21 3.01
C ALA A 312 -13.42 -2.79 1.76
N GLN A 313 -12.63 -3.19 0.76
CA GLN A 313 -13.14 -3.79 -0.48
C GLN A 313 -13.88 -5.10 -0.19
N PHE A 314 -13.33 -5.92 0.73
CA PHE A 314 -13.93 -7.20 1.06
C PHE A 314 -15.24 -7.03 1.85
N THR A 315 -15.38 -6.01 2.69
CA THR A 315 -16.66 -5.68 3.34
C THR A 315 -17.71 -5.24 2.32
N ALA A 316 -17.32 -4.59 1.21
CA ALA A 316 -18.22 -4.30 0.11
C ALA A 316 -18.75 -5.58 -0.56
N LEU A 317 -17.89 -6.58 -0.76
CA LEU A 317 -18.32 -7.90 -1.23
C LEU A 317 -19.28 -8.57 -0.23
N MET A 318 -18.97 -8.53 1.06
CA MET A 318 -19.85 -9.08 2.10
C MET A 318 -21.25 -8.45 2.07
N ALA A 319 -21.35 -7.18 1.71
CA ALA A 319 -22.62 -6.45 1.65
C ALA A 319 -23.59 -7.01 0.60
N VAL A 320 -23.09 -7.65 -0.46
CA VAL A 320 -23.91 -8.22 -1.54
C VAL A 320 -24.13 -9.72 -1.42
N VAL A 321 -23.45 -10.38 -0.49
CA VAL A 321 -23.57 -11.82 -0.27
C VAL A 321 -24.64 -12.08 0.78
N LYS A 322 -25.66 -12.87 0.42
CA LYS A 322 -26.76 -13.19 1.33
C LYS A 322 -26.28 -13.91 2.57
N GLY A 323 -26.63 -13.36 3.73
CA GLY A 323 -26.27 -13.91 5.03
C GLY A 323 -25.40 -12.95 5.84
N GLU A 324 -24.93 -13.45 6.99
CA GLU A 324 -24.10 -12.67 7.90
C GLU A 324 -22.63 -13.03 7.72
N SER A 325 -21.82 -12.05 7.34
CA SER A 325 -20.37 -12.16 7.28
C SER A 325 -19.73 -11.36 8.42
N THR A 326 -18.54 -11.75 8.82
CA THR A 326 -17.81 -11.11 9.92
C THR A 326 -16.44 -10.67 9.44
N MET A 327 -16.09 -9.40 9.68
CA MET A 327 -14.76 -8.85 9.44
C MET A 327 -14.12 -8.46 10.79
N ILE A 328 -12.96 -9.02 11.09
CA ILE A 328 -12.20 -8.71 12.29
C ILE A 328 -10.94 -7.96 11.87
N GLU A 329 -10.83 -6.67 12.26
CA GLU A 329 -9.69 -5.82 11.94
C GLU A 329 -8.73 -5.77 13.11
N THR A 330 -7.56 -6.40 12.98
CA THR A 330 -6.58 -6.50 14.07
C THR A 330 -5.40 -5.55 13.92
N VAL A 331 -5.24 -4.92 12.75
CA VAL A 331 -4.04 -4.11 12.45
C VAL A 331 -4.26 -2.64 12.77
N PHE A 332 -5.42 -2.07 12.40
CA PHE A 332 -5.75 -0.67 12.63
C PHE A 332 -7.06 -0.52 13.39
N GLU A 333 -7.02 0.22 14.48
CA GLU A 333 -8.15 0.38 15.42
C GLU A 333 -9.31 1.23 14.88
N ASN A 334 -9.09 2.02 13.82
CA ASN A 334 -10.10 2.93 13.29
C ASN A 334 -10.29 2.75 11.78
N ARG A 335 -10.55 1.50 11.35
CA ARG A 335 -10.63 1.19 9.91
C ARG A 335 -12.00 0.71 9.44
N PHE A 336 -13.07 1.07 10.14
CA PHE A 336 -14.45 0.78 9.75
C PHE A 336 -15.26 2.03 9.39
N GLN A 337 -14.63 3.19 9.18
CA GLN A 337 -15.32 4.43 8.87
C GLN A 337 -16.15 4.36 7.58
N HIS A 338 -15.69 3.59 6.59
CA HIS A 338 -16.42 3.38 5.34
C HIS A 338 -17.78 2.70 5.54
N LEU A 339 -17.95 1.92 6.60
CA LEU A 339 -19.23 1.27 6.91
C LEU A 339 -20.32 2.29 7.25
N GLU A 340 -19.98 3.41 7.89
CA GLU A 340 -20.93 4.50 8.15
C GLU A 340 -21.38 5.16 6.84
N GLU A 341 -20.47 5.32 5.88
CA GLU A 341 -20.85 5.82 4.56
C GLU A 341 -21.69 4.80 3.78
N MET A 342 -21.36 3.51 3.86
CA MET A 342 -22.15 2.45 3.25
C MET A 342 -23.54 2.31 3.88
N ARG A 343 -23.68 2.65 5.15
CA ARG A 343 -25.00 2.71 5.83
C ARG A 343 -25.95 3.69 5.14
N ARG A 344 -25.44 4.79 4.59
CA ARG A 344 -26.23 5.73 3.78
C ARG A 344 -26.77 5.09 2.51
N MET A 345 -26.13 4.00 2.06
CA MET A 345 -26.55 3.22 0.90
C MET A 345 -27.47 2.03 1.27
N GLY A 346 -27.81 1.91 2.56
CA GLY A 346 -28.69 0.85 3.05
C GLY A 346 -28.00 -0.37 3.62
N LEU A 347 -26.70 -0.33 3.83
CA LEU A 347 -25.98 -1.42 4.49
C LEU A 347 -26.45 -1.57 5.94
N HIS A 348 -26.68 -2.80 6.36
CA HIS A 348 -26.91 -3.18 7.73
C HIS A 348 -25.66 -3.82 8.31
N SER A 349 -25.04 -3.17 9.28
CA SER A 349 -23.84 -3.64 9.95
C SER A 349 -23.86 -3.29 11.43
N GLU A 350 -23.17 -4.11 12.22
CA GLU A 350 -22.94 -3.85 13.64
C GLU A 350 -21.45 -3.91 13.90
N ILE A 351 -20.92 -2.93 14.61
CA ILE A 351 -19.50 -2.85 14.96
C ILE A 351 -19.37 -2.96 16.47
N LEU A 352 -18.60 -3.95 16.91
CA LEU A 352 -18.23 -4.13 18.31
C LEU A 352 -16.71 -4.28 18.42
N ARG A 353 -16.03 -3.26 18.94
CA ARG A 353 -14.56 -3.21 19.04
C ARG A 353 -13.90 -3.36 17.67
N ASP A 354 -13.14 -4.42 17.45
CA ASP A 354 -12.41 -4.73 16.23
C ASP A 354 -13.22 -5.55 15.21
N THR A 355 -14.47 -5.83 15.52
CA THR A 355 -15.30 -6.77 14.75
C THR A 355 -16.50 -6.06 14.15
N ALA A 356 -16.68 -6.21 12.84
CA ALA A 356 -17.87 -5.78 12.10
C ALA A 356 -18.67 -7.00 11.62
N MET A 357 -19.94 -7.02 11.92
CA MET A 357 -20.90 -8.00 11.41
C MET A 357 -21.67 -7.36 10.27
N ILE A 358 -21.60 -7.95 9.10
CA ILE A 358 -22.20 -7.45 7.86
C ILE A 358 -23.39 -8.32 7.47
N HIS A 359 -24.60 -7.73 7.47
CA HIS A 359 -25.82 -8.40 7.02
C HIS A 359 -25.99 -8.15 5.52
N GLY A 360 -25.49 -9.08 4.72
CA GLY A 360 -25.44 -8.95 3.27
C GLY A 360 -26.67 -9.46 2.54
N GLY A 361 -26.75 -9.09 1.26
CA GLY A 361 -27.82 -9.52 0.36
C GLY A 361 -29.11 -8.69 0.46
N LEU A 362 -29.12 -7.66 1.29
CA LEU A 362 -30.22 -6.70 1.35
C LEU A 362 -30.05 -5.66 0.23
N PRO A 363 -31.16 -5.07 -0.27
CA PRO A 363 -31.07 -4.07 -1.33
C PRO A 363 -30.25 -2.84 -0.91
N LEU A 364 -29.32 -2.42 -1.78
CA LEU A 364 -28.54 -1.20 -1.61
C LEU A 364 -29.04 -0.13 -2.57
N GLN A 365 -29.03 1.11 -2.12
CA GLN A 365 -29.46 2.27 -2.89
C GLN A 365 -28.31 3.24 -3.08
N GLY A 366 -28.19 3.82 -4.26
CA GLY A 366 -27.24 4.87 -4.52
C GLY A 366 -27.43 6.08 -3.59
N ALA A 367 -26.34 6.70 -3.18
CA ALA A 367 -26.33 7.84 -2.29
C ALA A 367 -25.13 8.75 -2.58
N GLN A 368 -25.13 9.92 -1.98
CA GLN A 368 -23.96 10.77 -1.89
C GLN A 368 -23.10 10.32 -0.71
N VAL A 369 -21.88 9.89 -0.96
CA VAL A 369 -20.97 9.38 0.05
C VAL A 369 -19.61 10.07 -0.07
N MET A 370 -18.87 10.07 1.02
CA MET A 370 -17.57 10.70 1.11
C MET A 370 -16.49 9.65 1.40
N SER A 371 -15.44 9.69 0.63
CA SER A 371 -14.24 8.89 0.86
C SER A 371 -13.61 9.23 2.20
N THR A 372 -13.35 8.25 3.04
CA THR A 372 -12.74 8.44 4.36
C THR A 372 -11.24 8.18 4.34
N ASP A 373 -10.79 7.34 3.44
CA ASP A 373 -9.38 6.98 3.23
C ASP A 373 -9.23 6.31 1.85
N LEU A 374 -7.99 5.97 1.49
CA LEU A 374 -7.65 5.40 0.18
C LEU A 374 -8.47 4.13 -0.14
N ARG A 375 -8.48 3.15 0.75
CA ARG A 375 -9.12 1.84 0.46
C ARG A 375 -10.64 1.92 0.59
N ALA A 376 -11.13 2.76 1.48
CA ALA A 376 -12.55 3.10 1.57
C ALA A 376 -13.07 3.72 0.27
N SER A 377 -12.27 4.56 -0.39
CA SER A 377 -12.62 5.15 -1.68
C SER A 377 -12.99 4.09 -2.71
N ALA A 378 -12.14 3.10 -2.87
CA ALA A 378 -12.39 1.99 -3.79
C ALA A 378 -13.64 1.19 -3.37
N ALA A 379 -13.78 0.87 -2.09
CA ALA A 379 -14.93 0.11 -1.57
C ALA A 379 -16.27 0.82 -1.85
N LEU A 380 -16.33 2.13 -1.68
CA LEU A 380 -17.53 2.93 -1.94
C LEU A 380 -17.89 2.95 -3.43
N ILE A 381 -16.88 3.06 -4.29
CA ILE A 381 -17.08 3.00 -5.75
C ILE A 381 -17.61 1.61 -6.16
N LEU A 382 -17.00 0.55 -5.65
CA LEU A 382 -17.46 -0.82 -5.92
C LEU A 382 -18.90 -1.04 -5.44
N THR A 383 -19.24 -0.55 -4.24
CA THR A 383 -20.61 -0.63 -3.72
C THR A 383 -21.59 0.13 -4.60
N GLY A 384 -21.19 1.29 -5.14
CA GLY A 384 -22.00 2.08 -6.07
C GLY A 384 -22.36 1.32 -7.35
N MET A 385 -21.51 0.41 -7.81
CA MET A 385 -21.80 -0.39 -9.02
C MET A 385 -22.95 -1.37 -8.82
N VAL A 386 -23.15 -1.85 -7.60
CA VAL A 386 -24.21 -2.84 -7.28
C VAL A 386 -25.44 -2.23 -6.61
N ALA A 387 -25.34 -1.01 -6.10
CA ALA A 387 -26.48 -0.28 -5.56
C ALA A 387 -27.39 0.23 -6.68
N GLU A 388 -28.71 0.21 -6.47
CA GLU A 388 -29.64 0.78 -7.45
C GLU A 388 -29.58 2.30 -7.45
N GLY A 389 -29.62 2.89 -8.64
CA GLY A 389 -29.60 4.33 -8.83
C GLY A 389 -28.19 4.91 -8.89
N THR A 390 -28.08 6.17 -8.55
CA THR A 390 -26.82 6.94 -8.68
C THR A 390 -26.10 7.05 -7.36
N THR A 391 -24.81 6.69 -7.37
CA THR A 391 -23.91 6.95 -6.25
C THR A 391 -22.90 8.01 -6.65
N THR A 392 -22.70 9.01 -5.79
CA THR A 392 -21.69 10.05 -5.97
C THR A 392 -20.66 9.93 -4.85
N VAL A 393 -19.40 9.72 -5.23
CA VAL A 393 -18.29 9.58 -4.27
C VAL A 393 -17.41 10.82 -4.32
N GLY A 394 -17.31 11.51 -3.21
CA GLY A 394 -16.48 12.72 -3.05
C GLY A 394 -15.14 12.44 -2.37
N LYS A 395 -14.32 13.48 -2.24
CA LYS A 395 -12.96 13.45 -1.65
C LYS A 395 -12.02 12.48 -2.37
N LEU A 396 -11.94 12.56 -3.68
CA LEU A 396 -11.15 11.66 -4.51
C LEU A 396 -9.63 11.81 -4.35
N THR A 397 -9.18 12.84 -3.63
CA THR A 397 -7.76 12.96 -3.27
C THR A 397 -7.23 11.72 -2.55
N HIS A 398 -8.09 11.03 -1.80
CA HIS A 398 -7.73 9.75 -1.18
C HIS A 398 -7.52 8.65 -2.21
N LEU A 399 -8.39 8.57 -3.22
CA LEU A 399 -8.31 7.56 -4.28
C LEU A 399 -7.03 7.72 -5.12
N ASP A 400 -6.69 8.96 -5.48
CA ASP A 400 -5.56 9.28 -6.36
C ASP A 400 -4.19 8.95 -5.72
N ARG A 401 -4.17 8.70 -4.42
CA ARG A 401 -2.96 8.27 -3.73
C ARG A 401 -2.53 6.85 -4.07
N GLY A 402 -3.44 5.99 -4.49
CA GLY A 402 -3.13 4.58 -4.68
C GLY A 402 -3.78 3.88 -5.87
N TYR A 403 -4.68 4.52 -6.59
CA TYR A 403 -5.32 3.96 -7.78
C TYR A 403 -5.17 4.90 -8.97
N TYR A 404 -4.55 4.40 -10.03
CA TYR A 404 -4.40 5.13 -11.29
C TYR A 404 -5.57 4.84 -12.22
N GLN A 405 -6.29 5.89 -12.64
CA GLN A 405 -7.42 5.78 -13.58
C GLN A 405 -8.42 4.67 -13.21
N PHE A 406 -8.77 4.58 -11.94
CA PHE A 406 -9.62 3.51 -11.43
C PHE A 406 -10.99 3.49 -12.13
N HIS A 407 -11.62 4.65 -12.29
CA HIS A 407 -12.90 4.78 -12.97
C HIS A 407 -12.82 4.40 -14.46
N GLU A 408 -11.73 4.73 -15.15
CA GLU A 408 -11.53 4.37 -16.55
C GLU A 408 -11.34 2.87 -16.74
N LYS A 409 -10.59 2.22 -15.83
CA LYS A 409 -10.42 0.76 -15.82
C LYS A 409 -11.75 0.06 -15.58
N LEU A 410 -12.55 0.52 -14.65
CA LEU A 410 -13.88 -0.02 -14.38
C LEU A 410 -14.85 0.21 -15.54
N ALA A 411 -14.80 1.39 -16.18
CA ALA A 411 -15.63 1.68 -17.35
C ALA A 411 -15.31 0.73 -18.52
N LYS A 412 -14.04 0.45 -18.78
CA LYS A 412 -13.62 -0.52 -19.79
C LYS A 412 -14.11 -1.94 -19.51
N LEU A 413 -14.32 -2.28 -18.25
CA LEU A 413 -14.85 -3.58 -17.83
C LEU A 413 -16.38 -3.63 -17.87
N GLY A 414 -17.05 -2.52 -18.13
CA GLY A 414 -18.50 -2.47 -18.30
C GLY A 414 -19.26 -1.67 -17.25
N ALA A 415 -18.59 -1.01 -16.31
CA ALA A 415 -19.25 -0.15 -15.34
C ALA A 415 -19.72 1.16 -16.00
N ASN A 416 -20.90 1.65 -15.58
CA ASN A 416 -21.37 2.98 -15.95
C ASN A 416 -20.88 3.99 -14.92
N ILE A 417 -19.70 4.52 -15.14
CA ILE A 417 -18.96 5.33 -14.19
C ILE A 417 -18.25 6.48 -14.91
N SER A 418 -18.23 7.63 -14.28
CA SER A 418 -17.52 8.82 -14.79
C SER A 418 -16.92 9.62 -13.65
N ARG A 419 -15.86 10.36 -13.96
CA ARG A 419 -15.26 11.35 -13.06
C ARG A 419 -15.60 12.73 -13.57
N VAL A 420 -16.18 13.56 -12.73
CA VAL A 420 -16.60 14.92 -13.06
C VAL A 420 -15.92 15.93 -12.13
N SER A 421 -15.55 17.08 -12.69
CA SER A 421 -15.02 18.21 -11.92
C SER A 421 -16.13 19.24 -11.76
N GLU A 422 -16.43 19.59 -10.52
CA GLU A 422 -17.22 20.78 -10.23
C GLU A 422 -16.28 21.99 -10.26
N GLY A 423 -16.56 22.92 -11.15
CA GLY A 423 -15.82 24.17 -11.31
C GLY A 423 -15.82 25.05 -10.07
#